data_cfa816219f27f948713ed616f8a4f405
#
_entry.id   cfa816219f27f948713ed616f8a4f405
#
_cell.length_a   1.000
_cell.length_b   1.000
_cell.length_c   1.000
_cell.angle_alpha   90.00
_cell.angle_beta   90.00
_cell.angle_gamma   90.00
#
_symmetry.space_group_name_H-M   'P 1'
#
loop_
_entity.id
_entity.type
_entity.pdbx_description
1 polymer ?
#
loop_
_entity_poly.entity_id
_entity_poly.type
_entity_poly.pdbx_seq_one_letter_code
_entity_poly.pdbx_strand_id
1 'polypeptide(L)'
;MISRRGLAMGLAVCGLAIGSSAQANELLIDRSITKNDVLEAQRAWCAALVDISKAYETGGQTAAKALAEKVIDSAYAYKAGGVLFKPTLTVNPQTVRTSREGALSYFVGGDPEYPNDKGFALRGWTSCLAEDNAIIILGETATSLSKVRITNKDGSVVTVDKTWQYIVDQEGRLRIVVHHSSLEHTGE
;
A
#
# COMPACT_ATOMS: atom_id res chain seq x y z
N MET A 1 101.30 3.95 15.60
CA MET A 1 100.35 3.25 14.72
C MET A 1 99.01 3.39 15.33
N ILE A 2 98.19 4.28 14.81
CA ILE A 2 96.87 4.66 15.34
C ILE A 2 95.81 4.25 14.32
N SER A 3 95.01 3.29 14.71
CA SER A 3 93.87 2.83 13.89
C SER A 3 92.63 3.70 14.15
N ARG A 4 92.09 4.35 13.11
CA ARG A 4 90.80 5.06 13.14
C ARG A 4 89.65 4.09 12.79
N ARG A 5 88.75 3.90 13.75
CA ARG A 5 87.48 3.23 13.53
C ARG A 5 86.45 4.24 13.04
N GLY A 6 85.96 4.06 11.84
CA GLY A 6 84.84 4.86 11.28
C GLY A 6 83.51 4.38 11.86
N LEU A 7 82.74 5.33 12.37
CA LEU A 7 81.38 5.13 12.85
C LEU A 7 80.40 5.35 11.70
N ALA A 8 79.74 4.31 11.26
CA ALA A 8 78.67 4.39 10.26
C ALA A 8 77.35 4.72 10.95
N MET A 9 76.79 5.86 10.63
CA MET A 9 75.51 6.36 11.14
C MET A 9 74.40 5.92 10.18
N GLY A 10 73.62 4.88 10.60
CA GLY A 10 72.49 4.41 9.81
C GLY A 10 71.25 5.33 10.01
N LEU A 11 70.79 5.97 8.91
CA LEU A 11 69.53 6.68 8.92
C LEU A 11 68.38 5.61 8.84
N ALA A 12 67.60 5.55 9.88
CA ALA A 12 66.30 4.83 9.82
C ALA A 12 65.26 5.73 9.20
N VAL A 13 64.81 5.39 7.98
CA VAL A 13 63.65 6.03 7.33
C VAL A 13 62.38 5.40 7.90
N CYS A 14 61.71 6.17 8.74
CA CYS A 14 60.38 5.80 9.25
C CYS A 14 59.35 6.11 8.17
N GLY A 15 58.94 5.06 7.44
CA GLY A 15 57.84 5.16 6.44
C GLY A 15 56.50 5.35 7.13
N LEU A 16 55.91 6.55 7.05
CA LEU A 16 54.52 6.77 7.40
C LEU A 16 53.62 6.06 6.38
N ALA A 17 53.03 4.96 6.77
CA ALA A 17 51.94 4.34 6.03
C ALA A 17 50.68 5.24 6.19
N ILE A 18 50.35 6.00 5.17
CA ILE A 18 49.06 6.70 5.09
C ILE A 18 48.00 5.65 4.79
N GLY A 19 47.35 5.16 5.84
CA GLY A 19 46.19 4.30 5.70
C GLY A 19 45.04 5.13 5.11
N SER A 20 44.72 4.91 3.81
CA SER A 20 43.47 5.39 3.23
C SER A 20 42.33 4.64 3.92
N SER A 21 41.66 5.29 4.86
CA SER A 21 40.35 4.81 5.34
C SER A 21 39.37 4.93 4.18
N ALA A 22 39.02 3.79 3.60
CA ALA A 22 37.87 3.71 2.71
C ALA A 22 36.64 4.09 3.53
N GLN A 23 36.10 5.29 3.30
CA GLN A 23 34.78 5.66 3.83
C GLN A 23 33.77 4.73 3.15
N ALA A 24 33.19 3.79 3.90
CA ALA A 24 32.03 3.08 3.47
C ALA A 24 30.91 4.10 3.28
N ASN A 25 30.39 4.24 2.07
CA ASN A 25 29.15 4.96 1.83
C ASN A 25 28.03 4.20 2.55
N GLU A 26 27.60 4.72 3.69
CA GLU A 26 26.46 4.20 4.40
C GLU A 26 25.18 4.55 3.59
N LEU A 27 24.55 3.54 3.00
CA LEU A 27 23.28 3.69 2.31
C LEU A 27 22.16 3.61 3.36
N LEU A 28 21.64 4.74 3.76
CA LEU A 28 20.45 4.84 4.59
C LEU A 28 19.20 4.67 3.71
N ILE A 29 18.48 3.58 3.90
CA ILE A 29 17.17 3.35 3.29
C ILE A 29 16.12 3.64 4.37
N ASP A 30 15.49 4.81 4.30
CA ASP A 30 14.36 5.15 5.15
C ASP A 30 13.09 4.54 4.55
N ARG A 31 12.47 3.63 5.30
CA ARG A 31 11.20 2.97 4.95
C ARG A 31 10.05 3.42 5.86
N SER A 32 10.23 4.49 6.62
CA SER A 32 9.19 5.00 7.49
C SER A 32 8.01 5.52 6.68
N ILE A 33 6.81 5.17 7.14
CA ILE A 33 5.56 5.69 6.59
C ILE A 33 5.30 7.06 7.19
N THR A 34 4.87 8.02 6.38
CA THR A 34 4.40 9.33 6.83
C THR A 34 2.86 9.40 6.82
N LYS A 35 2.31 10.37 7.55
CA LYS A 35 0.87 10.67 7.47
C LYS A 35 0.44 10.97 6.04
N ASN A 36 1.26 11.68 5.28
CA ASN A 36 0.94 12.05 3.89
C ASN A 36 0.84 10.82 2.99
N ASP A 37 1.72 9.82 3.16
CA ASP A 37 1.66 8.57 2.39
C ASP A 37 0.34 7.83 2.61
N VAL A 38 -0.15 7.78 3.86
CA VAL A 38 -1.45 7.18 4.18
C VAL A 38 -2.60 7.93 3.52
N LEU A 39 -2.60 9.27 3.61
CA LEU A 39 -3.63 10.11 2.99
C LEU A 39 -3.61 10.00 1.45
N GLU A 40 -2.44 9.90 0.84
CA GLU A 40 -2.30 9.67 -0.61
C GLU A 40 -2.81 8.29 -1.02
N ALA A 41 -2.49 7.24 -0.25
CA ALA A 41 -3.01 5.90 -0.52
C ALA A 41 -4.55 5.85 -0.45
N GLN A 42 -5.16 6.55 0.50
CA GLN A 42 -6.62 6.65 0.61
C GLN A 42 -7.24 7.42 -0.57
N ARG A 43 -6.63 8.55 -0.97
CA ARG A 43 -7.07 9.30 -2.17
C ARG A 43 -6.94 8.46 -3.44
N ALA A 44 -5.82 7.75 -3.60
CA ALA A 44 -5.59 6.87 -4.74
C ALA A 44 -6.61 5.72 -4.78
N TRP A 45 -6.95 5.12 -3.64
CA TRP A 45 -7.98 4.10 -3.55
C TRP A 45 -9.36 4.64 -3.96
N CYS A 46 -9.71 5.82 -3.48
CA CYS A 46 -10.96 6.50 -3.84
C CYS A 46 -11.03 6.85 -5.34
N ALA A 47 -9.96 7.39 -5.91
CA ALA A 47 -9.87 7.67 -7.34
C ALA A 47 -10.03 6.39 -8.16
N ALA A 48 -9.34 5.32 -7.78
CA ALA A 48 -9.42 4.03 -8.46
C ALA A 48 -10.84 3.44 -8.46
N LEU A 49 -11.59 3.58 -7.36
CA LEU A 49 -12.99 3.13 -7.30
C LEU A 49 -13.85 3.84 -8.36
N VAL A 50 -13.71 5.16 -8.48
CA VAL A 50 -14.44 5.98 -9.47
C VAL A 50 -13.99 5.65 -10.89
N ASP A 51 -12.69 5.48 -11.11
CA ASP A 51 -12.14 5.15 -12.44
C ASP A 51 -12.60 3.77 -12.92
N ILE A 52 -12.68 2.76 -12.03
CA ILE A 52 -13.24 1.44 -12.40
C ILE A 52 -14.71 1.57 -12.76
N SER A 53 -15.49 2.37 -12.02
CA SER A 53 -16.89 2.64 -12.32
C SER A 53 -17.04 3.25 -13.70
N LYS A 54 -16.24 4.27 -14.02
CA LYS A 54 -16.21 4.92 -15.34
C LYS A 54 -15.74 3.99 -16.45
N ALA A 55 -14.73 3.15 -16.19
CA ALA A 55 -14.28 2.15 -17.16
C ALA A 55 -15.39 1.16 -17.52
N TYR A 56 -16.22 0.78 -16.54
CA TYR A 56 -17.39 -0.06 -16.77
C TYR A 56 -18.42 0.63 -17.67
N GLU A 57 -18.72 1.89 -17.44
CA GLU A 57 -19.69 2.66 -18.25
C GLU A 57 -19.24 2.84 -19.70
N THR A 58 -17.95 2.98 -19.96
CA THR A 58 -17.40 3.25 -21.30
C THR A 58 -16.96 2.02 -22.07
N GLY A 59 -16.48 0.98 -21.39
CA GLY A 59 -15.88 -0.21 -21.99
C GLY A 59 -16.39 -1.55 -21.43
N GLY A 60 -17.42 -1.51 -20.58
CA GLY A 60 -18.07 -2.69 -20.03
C GLY A 60 -17.19 -3.49 -19.04
N GLN A 61 -17.63 -4.71 -18.77
CA GLN A 61 -17.00 -5.63 -17.79
C GLN A 61 -15.51 -5.85 -18.04
N THR A 62 -15.11 -6.00 -19.31
CA THR A 62 -13.71 -6.28 -19.66
C THR A 62 -12.79 -5.11 -19.29
N ALA A 63 -13.18 -3.89 -19.59
CA ALA A 63 -12.40 -2.69 -19.26
C ALA A 63 -12.31 -2.47 -17.73
N ALA A 64 -13.43 -2.62 -17.03
CA ALA A 64 -13.47 -2.49 -15.58
C ALA A 64 -12.60 -3.56 -14.90
N LYS A 65 -12.67 -4.81 -15.34
CA LYS A 65 -11.85 -5.91 -14.80
C LYS A 65 -10.37 -5.66 -15.00
N ALA A 66 -9.96 -5.28 -16.21
CA ALA A 66 -8.55 -5.01 -16.50
C ALA A 66 -7.97 -3.85 -15.66
N LEU A 67 -8.78 -2.82 -15.37
CA LEU A 67 -8.38 -1.74 -14.48
C LEU A 67 -8.34 -2.20 -13.01
N ALA A 68 -9.37 -2.93 -12.55
CA ALA A 68 -9.42 -3.44 -11.17
C ALA A 68 -8.25 -4.38 -10.85
N GLU A 69 -7.83 -5.22 -11.79
CA GLU A 69 -6.65 -6.08 -11.66
C GLU A 69 -5.38 -5.25 -11.40
N LYS A 70 -5.15 -4.20 -12.17
CA LYS A 70 -4.01 -3.28 -11.98
C LYS A 70 -4.06 -2.59 -10.63
N VAL A 71 -5.23 -2.12 -10.21
CA VAL A 71 -5.44 -1.45 -8.92
C VAL A 71 -5.15 -2.41 -7.78
N ILE A 72 -5.69 -3.62 -7.80
CA ILE A 72 -5.46 -4.64 -6.76
C ILE A 72 -3.96 -4.98 -6.69
N ASP A 73 -3.31 -5.20 -7.81
CA ASP A 73 -1.89 -5.54 -7.89
C ASP A 73 -0.97 -4.41 -7.42
N SER A 74 -1.41 -3.15 -7.53
CA SER A 74 -0.63 -1.99 -7.09
C SER A 74 -0.93 -1.54 -5.67
N ALA A 75 -2.15 -1.70 -5.17
CA ALA A 75 -2.56 -1.18 -3.87
C ALA A 75 -2.49 -2.22 -2.74
N TYR A 76 -2.70 -3.51 -3.05
CA TYR A 76 -2.80 -4.56 -2.05
C TYR A 76 -1.57 -5.48 -2.02
N ALA A 77 -1.31 -6.08 -0.85
CA ALA A 77 -0.14 -6.92 -0.61
C ALA A 77 -0.32 -8.39 -1.01
N TYR A 78 -1.26 -8.75 -1.89
CA TYR A 78 -1.50 -10.16 -2.27
C TYR A 78 -0.26 -10.88 -2.83
N LYS A 79 0.67 -10.14 -3.45
CA LYS A 79 1.95 -10.70 -3.93
C LYS A 79 2.99 -10.91 -2.84
N ALA A 80 2.89 -10.17 -1.74
CA ALA A 80 3.84 -10.23 -0.63
C ALA A 80 3.40 -11.19 0.49
N GLY A 81 2.17 -11.71 0.41
CA GLY A 81 1.60 -12.59 1.43
C GLY A 81 0.09 -12.64 1.37
N GLY A 82 -0.58 -12.41 2.48
CA GLY A 82 -2.03 -12.38 2.57
C GLY A 82 -2.56 -10.97 2.80
N VAL A 83 -3.82 -10.77 2.46
CA VAL A 83 -4.59 -9.57 2.78
C VAL A 83 -5.84 -9.98 3.52
N LEU A 84 -6.13 -9.33 4.62
CA LEU A 84 -7.40 -9.49 5.34
C LEU A 84 -8.37 -8.43 4.81
N PHE A 85 -9.17 -8.82 3.82
CA PHE A 85 -10.17 -7.94 3.24
C PHE A 85 -11.58 -8.40 3.65
N LYS A 86 -12.27 -7.56 4.41
CA LYS A 86 -13.69 -7.73 4.74
C LYS A 86 -14.47 -6.57 4.11
N PRO A 87 -15.01 -6.78 2.90
CA PRO A 87 -15.81 -5.78 2.22
C PRO A 87 -17.15 -5.48 2.92
N THR A 88 -17.77 -4.35 2.57
CA THR A 88 -19.03 -3.89 3.17
C THR A 88 -20.21 -4.83 2.84
N LEU A 89 -20.36 -5.18 1.56
CA LEU A 89 -21.58 -5.81 1.03
C LEU A 89 -21.39 -7.29 0.73
N THR A 90 -20.56 -7.98 1.47
CA THR A 90 -20.41 -9.45 1.35
C THR A 90 -21.40 -10.19 2.23
N VAL A 91 -21.85 -11.36 1.77
CA VAL A 91 -22.79 -12.24 2.47
C VAL A 91 -22.15 -13.58 2.82
N ASN A 92 -22.70 -14.25 3.83
CA ASN A 92 -22.25 -15.60 4.19
C ASN A 92 -22.33 -16.56 3.01
N PRO A 93 -21.38 -17.56 2.98
CA PRO A 93 -20.28 -17.79 3.90
C PRO A 93 -19.00 -16.98 3.58
N GLN A 94 -18.94 -16.30 2.46
CA GLN A 94 -17.72 -15.70 1.92
C GLN A 94 -17.59 -14.21 2.27
N THR A 95 -17.65 -13.88 3.54
CA THR A 95 -17.61 -12.49 4.01
C THR A 95 -16.20 -11.90 4.05
N VAL A 96 -15.16 -12.73 4.13
CA VAL A 96 -13.76 -12.32 4.12
C VAL A 96 -13.07 -12.79 2.83
N ARG A 97 -12.28 -11.92 2.22
CA ARG A 97 -11.57 -12.18 0.98
C ARG A 97 -10.05 -12.16 1.25
N THR A 98 -9.46 -13.33 1.38
CA THR A 98 -8.01 -13.48 1.61
C THR A 98 -7.24 -13.71 0.31
N SER A 99 -7.92 -14.00 -0.80
CA SER A 99 -7.33 -14.18 -2.12
C SER A 99 -7.51 -12.94 -3.00
N ARG A 100 -6.61 -12.78 -3.96
CA ARG A 100 -6.67 -11.74 -4.98
C ARG A 100 -7.93 -11.86 -5.85
N GLU A 101 -8.28 -13.09 -6.21
CA GLU A 101 -9.46 -13.41 -7.01
C GLU A 101 -10.75 -13.03 -6.28
N GLY A 102 -10.84 -13.37 -5.00
CA GLY A 102 -11.98 -12.99 -4.16
C GLY A 102 -12.12 -11.48 -3.98
N ALA A 103 -11.02 -10.74 -3.92
CA ALA A 103 -11.05 -9.28 -3.92
C ALA A 103 -11.50 -8.71 -5.28
N LEU A 104 -10.97 -9.25 -6.38
CA LEU A 104 -11.36 -8.86 -7.74
C LEU A 104 -12.85 -9.11 -7.98
N SER A 105 -13.35 -10.29 -7.58
CA SER A 105 -14.76 -10.62 -7.68
C SER A 105 -15.64 -9.62 -6.94
N TYR A 106 -15.27 -9.23 -5.73
CA TYR A 106 -16.04 -8.21 -4.99
C TYR A 106 -16.14 -6.89 -5.76
N PHE A 107 -15.04 -6.42 -6.35
CA PHE A 107 -15.03 -5.15 -7.06
C PHE A 107 -15.76 -5.19 -8.40
N VAL A 108 -15.65 -6.27 -9.17
CA VAL A 108 -16.16 -6.30 -10.54
C VAL A 108 -17.11 -7.47 -10.85
N GLY A 109 -17.36 -8.37 -9.90
CA GLY A 109 -18.25 -9.52 -10.10
C GLY A 109 -17.76 -10.51 -11.17
N GLY A 110 -18.64 -11.46 -11.50
CA GLY A 110 -18.45 -12.36 -12.65
C GLY A 110 -17.59 -13.59 -12.39
N ASP A 111 -17.17 -13.83 -11.15
CA ASP A 111 -16.46 -15.04 -10.74
C ASP A 111 -17.47 -16.07 -10.22
N PRO A 112 -17.57 -17.28 -10.80
CA PRO A 112 -18.50 -18.32 -10.36
C PRO A 112 -18.24 -18.82 -8.94
N GLU A 113 -17.01 -18.71 -8.43
CA GLU A 113 -16.68 -19.06 -7.03
C GLU A 113 -17.29 -18.05 -6.03
N TYR A 114 -17.69 -16.85 -6.49
CA TYR A 114 -18.31 -15.81 -5.68
C TYR A 114 -19.65 -15.35 -6.30
N PRO A 115 -20.68 -16.22 -6.39
CA PRO A 115 -21.90 -15.94 -7.17
C PRO A 115 -22.74 -14.79 -6.64
N ASN A 116 -22.52 -14.38 -5.39
CA ASN A 116 -23.23 -13.26 -4.77
C ASN A 116 -22.60 -11.90 -5.07
N ASP A 117 -21.39 -11.86 -5.62
CA ASP A 117 -20.72 -10.60 -5.95
C ASP A 117 -21.34 -9.97 -7.21
N LYS A 118 -21.78 -8.72 -7.07
CA LYS A 118 -22.40 -7.95 -8.16
C LYS A 118 -21.49 -6.84 -8.71
N GLY A 119 -20.25 -6.79 -8.24
CA GLY A 119 -19.29 -5.75 -8.62
C GLY A 119 -19.55 -4.42 -7.91
N PHE A 120 -19.01 -4.27 -6.71
CA PHE A 120 -19.16 -3.03 -5.94
C PHE A 120 -18.70 -1.79 -6.70
N ALA A 121 -17.61 -1.90 -7.47
CA ALA A 121 -17.06 -0.80 -8.25
C ALA A 121 -17.86 -0.49 -9.53
N LEU A 122 -18.83 -1.34 -9.91
CA LEU A 122 -19.63 -1.16 -11.13
C LEU A 122 -20.94 -0.38 -10.92
N ARG A 123 -21.14 0.17 -9.72
CA ARG A 123 -22.42 0.76 -9.31
C ARG A 123 -22.62 2.22 -9.74
N GLY A 124 -21.79 2.77 -10.62
CA GLY A 124 -21.92 4.14 -11.12
C GLY A 124 -21.41 5.18 -10.13
N TRP A 125 -20.30 4.90 -9.44
CA TRP A 125 -19.66 5.83 -8.51
C TRP A 125 -19.03 7.02 -9.26
N THR A 126 -19.36 8.24 -8.83
CA THR A 126 -18.87 9.49 -9.43
C THR A 126 -17.94 10.26 -8.51
N SER A 127 -17.99 10.01 -7.21
CA SER A 127 -17.11 10.62 -6.20
C SER A 127 -16.83 9.64 -5.06
N CYS A 128 -15.65 9.75 -4.49
CA CYS A 128 -15.25 9.04 -3.28
C CYS A 128 -14.30 9.93 -2.47
N LEU A 129 -14.55 10.07 -1.17
CA LEU A 129 -13.76 10.91 -0.28
C LEU A 129 -13.57 10.20 1.06
N ALA A 130 -12.32 10.08 1.48
CA ALA A 130 -11.96 9.61 2.83
C ALA A 130 -11.81 10.81 3.76
N GLU A 131 -12.57 10.80 4.85
CA GLU A 131 -12.68 11.87 5.85
C GLU A 131 -12.44 11.33 7.26
N ASP A 132 -12.35 12.21 8.27
CA ASP A 132 -12.27 11.87 9.70
C ASP A 132 -11.19 10.82 10.02
N ASN A 133 -9.98 11.05 9.51
CA ASN A 133 -8.90 10.09 9.62
C ASN A 133 -8.25 10.09 11.00
N ALA A 134 -8.30 8.95 11.69
CA ALA A 134 -7.43 8.62 12.81
C ALA A 134 -6.31 7.68 12.28
N ILE A 135 -5.05 8.07 12.45
CA ILE A 135 -3.90 7.36 11.89
C ILE A 135 -2.88 7.08 12.99
N ILE A 136 -2.44 5.83 13.09
CA ILE A 136 -1.31 5.40 13.92
C ILE A 136 -0.21 4.90 12.99
N ILE A 137 1.02 5.39 13.17
CA ILE A 137 2.20 5.01 12.40
C ILE A 137 3.23 4.39 13.35
N LEU A 138 3.69 3.18 13.03
CA LEU A 138 4.68 2.44 13.80
C LEU A 138 5.76 1.91 12.85
N GLY A 139 6.75 2.75 12.55
CA GLY A 139 7.84 2.44 11.62
C GLY A 139 7.34 2.14 10.21
N GLU A 140 7.50 0.91 9.75
CA GLU A 140 7.11 0.45 8.41
C GLU A 140 5.63 0.03 8.32
N THR A 141 4.81 0.29 9.35
CA THR A 141 3.38 -0.03 9.37
C THR A 141 2.55 1.20 9.74
N ALA A 142 1.37 1.31 9.14
CA ALA A 142 0.39 2.33 9.53
C ALA A 142 -1.01 1.70 9.57
N THR A 143 -1.82 2.16 10.52
CA THR A 143 -3.23 1.79 10.59
C THR A 143 -4.08 3.05 10.63
N SER A 144 -5.17 3.07 9.86
CA SER A 144 -6.10 4.19 9.85
C SER A 144 -7.55 3.74 10.02
N LEU A 145 -8.32 4.57 10.71
CA LEU A 145 -9.79 4.54 10.73
C LEU A 145 -10.29 5.79 10.03
N SER A 146 -11.23 5.64 9.11
CA SER A 146 -11.74 6.74 8.30
C SER A 146 -13.20 6.51 7.97
N LYS A 147 -13.95 7.61 7.82
CA LYS A 147 -15.22 7.59 7.10
C LYS A 147 -14.95 7.74 5.60
N VAL A 148 -15.63 6.96 4.80
CA VAL A 148 -15.55 7.09 3.33
C VAL A 148 -16.94 7.34 2.79
N ARG A 149 -17.12 8.51 2.18
CA ARG A 149 -18.34 8.92 1.48
C ARG A 149 -18.19 8.63 0.00
N ILE A 150 -19.16 7.90 -0.54
CA ILE A 150 -19.15 7.48 -1.94
C ILE A 150 -20.48 7.95 -2.56
N THR A 151 -20.39 8.76 -3.59
CA THR A 151 -21.56 9.32 -4.30
C THR A 151 -21.79 8.57 -5.60
N ASN A 152 -23.04 8.18 -5.84
CA ASN A 152 -23.48 7.56 -7.07
C ASN A 152 -23.90 8.64 -8.09
N LYS A 153 -24.02 8.27 -9.35
CA LYS A 153 -24.49 9.13 -10.46
C LYS A 153 -25.93 9.66 -10.29
N ASP A 154 -26.76 8.98 -9.51
CA ASP A 154 -28.11 9.43 -9.15
C ASP A 154 -28.12 10.44 -7.98
N GLY A 155 -26.95 10.79 -7.45
CA GLY A 155 -26.76 11.66 -6.31
C GLY A 155 -26.90 10.98 -4.94
N SER A 156 -27.22 9.69 -4.90
CA SER A 156 -27.25 8.95 -3.63
C SER A 156 -25.85 8.83 -3.04
N VAL A 157 -25.77 8.91 -1.70
CA VAL A 157 -24.51 8.83 -0.96
C VAL A 157 -24.53 7.65 -0.03
N VAL A 158 -23.46 6.88 -0.04
CA VAL A 158 -23.20 5.81 0.93
C VAL A 158 -21.99 6.21 1.76
N THR A 159 -22.15 6.23 3.10
CA THR A 159 -21.06 6.42 4.05
C THR A 159 -20.73 5.09 4.70
N VAL A 160 -19.44 4.78 4.76
CA VAL A 160 -18.94 3.56 5.38
C VAL A 160 -17.77 3.87 6.31
N ASP A 161 -17.67 3.14 7.41
CA ASP A 161 -16.47 3.12 8.23
C ASP A 161 -15.45 2.18 7.59
N LYS A 162 -14.20 2.65 7.51
CA LYS A 162 -13.10 1.85 6.95
C LYS A 162 -11.91 1.81 7.90
N THR A 163 -11.37 0.59 8.02
CA THR A 163 -10.07 0.35 8.62
C THR A 163 -9.12 -0.11 7.53
N TRP A 164 -7.99 0.58 7.38
CA TRP A 164 -6.87 0.12 6.57
C TRP A 164 -5.63 -0.08 7.43
N GLN A 165 -4.91 -1.14 7.16
CA GLN A 165 -3.53 -1.29 7.62
C GLN A 165 -2.62 -1.39 6.41
N TYR A 166 -1.50 -0.70 6.49
CA TYR A 166 -0.49 -0.60 5.44
C TYR A 166 0.85 -1.14 5.93
N ILE A 167 1.62 -1.66 4.99
CA ILE A 167 3.04 -1.98 5.15
C ILE A 167 3.82 -1.37 3.98
N VAL A 168 5.14 -1.23 4.14
CA VAL A 168 6.05 -0.92 3.03
C VAL A 168 6.56 -2.23 2.46
N ASP A 169 6.41 -2.45 1.14
CA ASP A 169 6.92 -3.63 0.44
C ASP A 169 8.45 -3.55 0.21
N GLN A 170 9.04 -4.59 -0.38
CA GLN A 170 10.48 -4.65 -0.63
C GLN A 170 10.97 -3.56 -1.60
N GLU A 171 10.07 -3.05 -2.45
CA GLU A 171 10.34 -1.96 -3.40
C GLU A 171 10.05 -0.57 -2.82
N GLY A 172 9.77 -0.47 -1.52
CA GLY A 172 9.50 0.80 -0.84
C GLY A 172 8.09 1.36 -1.08
N ARG A 173 7.13 0.57 -1.56
CA ARG A 173 5.77 1.01 -1.88
C ARG A 173 4.80 0.64 -0.77
N LEU A 174 3.87 1.56 -0.49
CA LEU A 174 2.82 1.32 0.49
C LEU A 174 1.79 0.30 -0.04
N ARG A 175 1.48 -0.73 0.77
CA ARG A 175 0.55 -1.81 0.42
C ARG A 175 -0.47 -2.04 1.51
N ILE A 176 -1.71 -2.26 1.12
CA ILE A 176 -2.81 -2.61 2.03
C ILE A 176 -2.71 -4.09 2.41
N VAL A 177 -2.64 -4.39 3.70
CA VAL A 177 -2.68 -5.75 4.26
C VAL A 177 -3.97 -6.03 5.03
N VAL A 178 -4.64 -4.98 5.55
CA VAL A 178 -5.98 -5.08 6.11
C VAL A 178 -6.86 -4.02 5.46
N HIS A 179 -8.05 -4.43 5.02
CA HIS A 179 -9.11 -3.53 4.58
C HIS A 179 -10.45 -4.04 5.10
N HIS A 180 -10.93 -3.43 6.14
CA HIS A 180 -12.27 -3.69 6.67
C HIS A 180 -13.19 -2.53 6.34
N SER A 181 -14.42 -2.84 6.01
CA SER A 181 -15.46 -1.84 5.76
C SER A 181 -16.81 -2.30 6.32
N SER A 182 -17.52 -1.40 6.97
CA SER A 182 -18.86 -1.61 7.51
C SER A 182 -19.76 -0.41 7.20
N LEU A 183 -21.06 -0.64 7.18
CA LEU A 183 -22.03 0.45 7.21
C LEU A 183 -22.03 1.10 8.58
N GLU A 184 -22.35 2.40 8.64
CA GLU A 184 -22.58 3.08 9.90
C GLU A 184 -23.84 2.51 10.58
N HIS A 185 -23.79 2.38 11.91
CA HIS A 185 -24.98 2.07 12.69
C HIS A 185 -25.78 3.35 12.90
N THR A 186 -27.05 3.37 12.50
CA THR A 186 -27.91 4.55 12.53
C THR A 186 -28.60 4.80 13.87
N GLY A 187 -28.41 3.93 14.84
CA GLY A 187 -28.91 4.12 16.22
C GLY A 187 -30.40 3.79 16.42
N GLU A 188 -30.98 2.90 15.60
CA GLU A 188 -32.30 2.31 15.84
C GLU A 188 -32.23 1.10 16.77
#